data_3ab1f9701f4e0ec57fccd481d42fdb2c
#
_entry.id   3ab1f9701f4e0ec57fccd481d42fdb2c
#
_cell.length_a   1.000
_cell.length_b   1.000
_cell.length_c   1.000
_cell.angle_alpha   90.00
_cell.angle_beta   90.00
_cell.angle_gamma   90.00
#
_symmetry.space_group_name_H-M   'P 1'
#
loop_
_entity.id
_entity.type
_entity.pdbx_description
1 polymer ?
#
loop_
_entity_poly.entity_id
_entity_poly.type
_entity_poly.pdbx_seq_one_letter_code
_entity_poly.pdbx_strand_id
1 'polypeptide(L)'
;MNEKTYERVIEYLKQQIQEGKLSCGSKIPSERELAASLNLGRNSVREALRTMEHTGMLESRQGKGNFLVNMPQKSLGNVFSMMLLTGQSNYREVSRIRRILEQEAFVQAVRLKNPEVLKRLKAEIKEMQIQEKTAEHDRRFHQELIRAGENQLLVAVMESLSGLCEEEIAHVQNEAKNEDWCQIHEEIVNALEEGNMEKGLKWIRRHYDKIDDTLIF
;
A
#
# COMPACT_ATOMS: atom_id res chain seq x y z
N MET A 1 14.30 0.69 26.17
CA MET A 1 14.03 2.04 25.63
C MET A 1 13.11 2.76 26.59
N ASN A 2 13.36 4.01 26.90
CA ASN A 2 12.45 4.74 27.78
C ASN A 2 11.26 5.23 26.94
N GLU A 3 10.11 4.56 27.05
CA GLU A 3 8.85 4.83 26.33
C GLU A 3 8.51 6.32 26.31
N LYS A 4 8.70 6.99 27.44
CA LYS A 4 8.53 8.45 27.58
C LYS A 4 9.40 9.29 26.64
N THR A 5 10.60 8.82 26.25
CA THR A 5 11.47 9.57 25.32
C THR A 5 10.96 9.49 23.89
N TYR A 6 10.55 8.29 23.46
CA TYR A 6 9.96 8.08 22.14
C TYR A 6 8.68 8.90 21.96
N GLU A 7 7.77 8.84 22.94
CA GLU A 7 6.53 9.62 22.94
C GLU A 7 6.79 11.13 22.85
N ARG A 8 7.76 11.65 23.60
CA ARG A 8 8.10 13.07 23.59
C ARG A 8 8.68 13.53 22.25
N VAL A 9 9.48 12.71 21.58
CA VAL A 9 9.99 13.03 20.24
C VAL A 9 8.86 13.01 19.21
N ILE A 10 7.97 12.01 19.26
CA ILE A 10 6.81 11.94 18.38
C ILE A 10 5.90 13.16 18.58
N GLU A 11 5.57 13.49 19.82
CA GLU A 11 4.67 14.60 20.13
C GLU A 11 5.24 15.93 19.64
N TYR A 12 6.53 16.16 19.83
CA TYR A 12 7.21 17.32 19.27
C TYR A 12 7.09 17.38 17.74
N LEU A 13 7.35 16.26 17.04
CA LEU A 13 7.23 16.24 15.57
C LEU A 13 5.78 16.43 15.09
N LYS A 14 4.80 15.83 15.77
CA LYS A 14 3.38 16.09 15.51
C LYS A 14 3.03 17.56 15.63
N GLN A 15 3.48 18.21 16.69
CA GLN A 15 3.27 19.65 16.88
C GLN A 15 3.90 20.45 15.72
N GLN A 16 5.13 20.14 15.32
CA GLN A 16 5.77 20.83 14.18
C GLN A 16 5.02 20.63 12.87
N ILE A 17 4.40 19.46 12.67
CA ILE A 17 3.56 19.18 11.50
C ILE A 17 2.25 19.98 11.58
N GLN A 18 1.58 20.00 12.74
CA GLN A 18 0.34 20.76 12.95
C GLN A 18 0.55 22.28 12.77
N GLU A 19 1.69 22.79 13.19
CA GLU A 19 2.10 24.19 13.01
C GLU A 19 2.57 24.51 11.56
N GLY A 20 2.57 23.53 10.67
CA GLY A 20 3.00 23.68 9.27
C GLY A 20 4.50 23.87 9.08
N LYS A 21 5.32 23.66 10.12
CA LYS A 21 6.78 23.80 10.08
C LYS A 21 7.47 22.58 9.46
N LEU A 22 6.83 21.41 9.55
CA LEU A 22 7.28 20.16 8.93
C LEU A 22 6.16 19.59 8.06
N SER A 23 6.55 19.00 6.94
CA SER A 23 5.69 18.24 6.05
C SER A 23 6.41 16.97 5.58
N CYS A 24 5.72 16.07 4.89
CA CYS A 24 6.35 14.92 4.27
C CYS A 24 7.49 15.38 3.34
N GLY A 25 8.67 14.75 3.45
CA GLY A 25 9.90 15.14 2.76
C GLY A 25 10.73 16.19 3.49
N SER A 26 10.22 16.84 4.54
CA SER A 26 11.00 17.81 5.32
C SER A 26 12.12 17.11 6.10
N LYS A 27 13.28 17.76 6.13
CA LYS A 27 14.36 17.38 7.05
C LYS A 27 13.95 17.74 8.48
N ILE A 28 14.03 16.74 9.39
CA ILE A 28 13.78 17.00 10.81
C ILE A 28 15.02 17.56 11.51
N PRO A 29 14.89 18.22 12.67
CA PRO A 29 16.02 18.64 13.46
C PRO A 29 16.97 17.49 13.79
N SER A 30 18.27 17.81 13.89
CA SER A 30 19.30 16.80 14.21
C SER A 30 19.12 16.23 15.63
N GLU A 31 19.73 15.05 15.90
CA GLU A 31 19.76 14.45 17.24
C GLU A 31 20.17 15.47 18.32
N ARG A 32 21.15 16.34 18.00
CA ARG A 32 21.64 17.36 18.92
C ARG A 32 20.61 18.43 19.20
N GLU A 33 19.93 18.91 18.17
CA GLU A 33 18.89 19.94 18.29
C GLU A 33 17.67 19.40 19.03
N LEU A 34 17.21 18.19 18.73
CA LEU A 34 16.12 17.51 19.43
C LEU A 34 16.47 17.26 20.90
N ALA A 35 17.69 16.82 21.21
CA ALA A 35 18.14 16.59 22.57
C ALA A 35 18.14 17.90 23.37
N ALA A 36 18.60 19.00 22.78
CA ALA A 36 18.60 20.31 23.42
C ALA A 36 17.18 20.87 23.62
N SER A 37 16.34 20.85 22.58
CA SER A 37 14.98 21.43 22.64
C SER A 37 14.04 20.67 23.58
N LEU A 38 14.23 19.34 23.69
CA LEU A 38 13.38 18.47 24.50
C LEU A 38 13.97 18.17 25.89
N ASN A 39 15.18 18.67 26.19
CA ASN A 39 15.93 18.35 27.39
C ASN A 39 16.03 16.83 27.61
N LEU A 40 16.55 16.11 26.59
CA LEU A 40 16.71 14.65 26.55
C LEU A 40 18.16 14.28 26.30
N GLY A 41 18.53 13.07 26.72
CA GLY A 41 19.86 12.50 26.40
C GLY A 41 19.98 12.17 24.90
N ARG A 42 21.14 12.46 24.28
CA ARG A 42 21.37 12.20 22.84
C ARG A 42 21.16 10.73 22.46
N ASN A 43 21.61 9.79 23.31
CA ASN A 43 21.43 8.36 23.05
C ASN A 43 19.93 7.98 23.04
N SER A 44 19.14 8.55 23.95
CA SER A 44 17.71 8.28 24.01
C SER A 44 16.98 8.86 22.79
N VAL A 45 17.37 10.07 22.33
CA VAL A 45 16.83 10.65 21.08
C VAL A 45 17.21 9.79 19.87
N ARG A 46 18.47 9.32 19.79
CA ARG A 46 18.92 8.44 18.71
C ARG A 46 18.10 7.17 18.63
N GLU A 47 17.83 6.51 19.76
CA GLU A 47 17.02 5.29 19.81
C GLU A 47 15.57 5.58 19.41
N ALA A 48 15.01 6.72 19.81
CA ALA A 48 13.69 7.14 19.37
C ALA A 48 13.63 7.35 17.85
N LEU A 49 14.62 8.03 17.26
CA LEU A 49 14.69 8.24 15.81
C LEU A 49 14.86 6.93 15.03
N ARG A 50 15.68 5.99 15.54
CA ARG A 50 15.81 4.65 14.96
C ARG A 50 14.47 3.89 14.98
N THR A 51 13.74 3.97 16.08
CA THR A 51 12.41 3.35 16.16
C THR A 51 11.47 3.98 15.13
N MET A 52 11.49 5.31 14.98
CA MET A 52 10.67 6.00 13.97
C MET A 52 11.08 5.65 12.53
N GLU A 53 12.36 5.40 12.28
CA GLU A 53 12.86 4.90 10.99
C GLU A 53 12.37 3.47 10.73
N HIS A 54 12.46 2.58 11.71
CA HIS A 54 11.94 1.22 11.60
C HIS A 54 10.42 1.16 11.37
N THR A 55 9.69 2.11 11.94
CA THR A 55 8.25 2.24 11.73
C THR A 55 7.86 3.01 10.46
N GLY A 56 8.83 3.39 9.61
CA GLY A 56 8.56 4.07 8.34
C GLY A 56 8.08 5.52 8.48
N MET A 57 8.25 6.13 9.65
CA MET A 57 7.95 7.55 9.87
C MET A 57 9.10 8.46 9.42
N LEU A 58 10.33 7.94 9.46
CA LEU A 58 11.54 8.65 9.08
C LEU A 58 12.36 7.82 8.09
N GLU A 59 13.14 8.53 7.28
CA GLU A 59 14.19 7.98 6.42
C GLU A 59 15.51 8.64 6.79
N SER A 60 16.52 7.83 7.13
CA SER A 60 17.88 8.32 7.36
C SER A 60 18.65 8.35 6.03
N ARG A 61 19.13 9.53 5.65
CA ARG A 61 19.94 9.73 4.44
C ARG A 61 21.37 10.03 4.86
N GLN A 62 22.30 9.17 4.44
CA GLN A 62 23.71 9.27 4.83
C GLN A 62 24.28 10.67 4.54
N GLY A 63 24.87 11.30 5.56
CA GLY A 63 25.45 12.66 5.49
C GLY A 63 24.42 13.80 5.38
N LYS A 64 23.12 13.50 5.18
CA LYS A 64 22.07 14.51 5.01
C LYS A 64 21.16 14.65 6.22
N GLY A 65 21.07 13.61 7.08
CA GLY A 65 20.22 13.56 8.26
C GLY A 65 18.92 12.79 8.05
N ASN A 66 17.96 12.97 8.96
CA ASN A 66 16.69 12.28 8.96
C ASN A 66 15.59 13.14 8.31
N PHE A 67 14.75 12.50 7.52
CA PHE A 67 13.66 13.14 6.79
C PHE A 67 12.33 12.52 7.19
N LEU A 68 11.31 13.37 7.36
CA LEU A 68 9.95 12.91 7.58
C LEU A 68 9.45 12.25 6.29
N VAL A 69 9.04 10.99 6.37
CA VAL A 69 8.49 10.24 5.25
C VAL A 69 7.16 9.62 5.65
N ASN A 70 6.35 9.31 4.67
CA ASN A 70 5.10 8.60 4.88
C ASN A 70 5.21 7.24 4.18
N MET A 71 5.82 6.27 4.85
CA MET A 71 5.97 4.89 4.37
C MET A 71 5.31 3.90 5.35
N PRO A 72 4.02 4.04 5.65
CA PRO A 72 3.33 3.17 6.60
C PRO A 72 3.26 1.72 6.10
N GLN A 73 3.41 1.49 4.79
CA GLN A 73 3.29 0.19 4.14
C GLN A 73 4.26 -0.83 4.76
N LYS A 74 5.50 -0.43 5.04
CA LYS A 74 6.51 -1.33 5.62
C LYS A 74 6.11 -1.82 7.02
N SER A 75 5.62 -0.93 7.86
CA SER A 75 5.20 -1.28 9.23
C SER A 75 3.91 -2.08 9.25
N LEU A 76 2.92 -1.68 8.47
CA LEU A 76 1.67 -2.41 8.33
C LEU A 76 1.92 -3.80 7.74
N GLY A 77 2.77 -3.92 6.72
CA GLY A 77 3.17 -5.19 6.12
C GLY A 77 3.81 -6.12 7.15
N ASN A 78 4.71 -5.63 8.01
CA ASN A 78 5.31 -6.43 9.07
C ASN A 78 4.26 -6.95 10.09
N VAL A 79 3.29 -6.11 10.47
CA VAL A 79 2.20 -6.52 11.38
C VAL A 79 1.34 -7.60 10.73
N PHE A 80 0.91 -7.40 9.50
CA PHE A 80 0.09 -8.38 8.76
C PHE A 80 0.85 -9.69 8.51
N SER A 81 2.15 -9.62 8.16
CA SER A 81 3.02 -10.80 8.01
C SER A 81 3.08 -11.60 9.31
N MET A 82 3.23 -10.93 10.46
CA MET A 82 3.24 -11.60 11.75
C MET A 82 1.89 -12.28 12.06
N MET A 83 0.76 -11.66 11.70
CA MET A 83 -0.56 -12.27 11.87
C MET A 83 -0.72 -13.55 11.04
N LEU A 84 -0.21 -13.56 9.80
CA LEU A 84 -0.18 -14.76 8.96
C LEU A 84 0.71 -15.85 9.56
N LEU A 85 1.94 -15.50 9.94
CA LEU A 85 2.92 -16.44 10.51
C LEU A 85 2.44 -17.07 11.82
N THR A 86 1.69 -16.33 12.63
CA THR A 86 1.15 -16.81 13.92
C THR A 86 -0.21 -17.49 13.80
N GLY A 87 -0.76 -17.60 12.60
CA GLY A 87 -2.08 -18.20 12.36
C GLY A 87 -3.26 -17.35 12.88
N GLN A 88 -3.04 -16.07 13.17
CA GLN A 88 -4.11 -15.13 13.55
C GLN A 88 -4.91 -14.63 12.34
N SER A 89 -4.40 -14.84 11.14
CA SER A 89 -5.04 -14.55 9.86
C SER A 89 -4.58 -15.55 8.81
N ASN A 90 -5.22 -15.57 7.65
CA ASN A 90 -4.87 -16.41 6.51
C ASN A 90 -4.99 -15.63 5.18
N TYR A 91 -4.44 -16.18 4.10
CA TYR A 91 -4.43 -15.52 2.79
C TYR A 91 -5.83 -15.26 2.22
N ARG A 92 -6.81 -16.09 2.53
CA ARG A 92 -8.22 -15.88 2.11
C ARG A 92 -8.81 -14.63 2.78
N GLU A 93 -8.47 -14.37 4.03
CA GLU A 93 -8.89 -13.13 4.72
C GLU A 93 -8.20 -11.89 4.12
N VAL A 94 -6.92 -12.00 3.77
CA VAL A 94 -6.19 -10.94 3.04
C VAL A 94 -6.85 -10.67 1.69
N SER A 95 -7.16 -11.71 0.90
CA SER A 95 -7.88 -11.63 -0.38
C SER A 95 -9.22 -10.90 -0.22
N ARG A 96 -10.00 -11.24 0.79
CA ARG A 96 -11.30 -10.58 1.07
C ARG A 96 -11.15 -9.08 1.39
N ILE A 97 -10.15 -8.70 2.18
CA ILE A 97 -9.90 -7.28 2.47
C ILE A 97 -9.47 -6.54 1.20
N ARG A 98 -8.55 -7.10 0.42
CA ARG A 98 -8.13 -6.51 -0.87
C ARG A 98 -9.32 -6.28 -1.79
N ARG A 99 -10.21 -7.27 -1.92
CA ARG A 99 -11.46 -7.14 -2.70
C ARG A 99 -12.31 -5.96 -2.25
N ILE A 100 -12.51 -5.77 -0.94
CA ILE A 100 -13.30 -4.65 -0.40
C ILE A 100 -12.65 -3.31 -0.75
N LEU A 101 -11.32 -3.21 -0.59
CA LEU A 101 -10.56 -2.00 -0.89
C LEU A 101 -10.66 -1.63 -2.38
N GLU A 102 -10.52 -2.60 -3.27
CA GLU A 102 -10.62 -2.36 -4.71
C GLU A 102 -12.03 -2.00 -5.17
N GLN A 103 -13.04 -2.62 -4.59
CA GLN A 103 -14.43 -2.24 -4.89
C GLN A 103 -14.71 -0.79 -4.52
N GLU A 104 -14.24 -0.33 -3.36
CA GLU A 104 -14.39 1.07 -2.96
C GLU A 104 -13.59 2.00 -3.88
N ALA A 105 -12.34 1.67 -4.20
CA ALA A 105 -11.52 2.45 -5.12
C ALA A 105 -12.17 2.56 -6.50
N PHE A 106 -12.72 1.48 -7.04
CA PHE A 106 -13.45 1.45 -8.30
C PHE A 106 -14.66 2.38 -8.28
N VAL A 107 -15.47 2.34 -7.22
CA VAL A 107 -16.64 3.23 -7.06
C VAL A 107 -16.23 4.69 -7.10
N GLN A 108 -15.15 5.05 -6.42
CA GLN A 108 -14.61 6.42 -6.44
C GLN A 108 -14.06 6.77 -7.83
N ALA A 109 -13.31 5.88 -8.47
CA ALA A 109 -12.77 6.09 -9.81
C ALA A 109 -13.87 6.35 -10.86
N VAL A 110 -15.02 5.65 -10.78
CA VAL A 110 -16.20 5.90 -11.64
C VAL A 110 -16.75 7.31 -11.41
N ARG A 111 -16.74 7.81 -10.18
CA ARG A 111 -17.22 9.17 -9.86
C ARG A 111 -16.26 10.26 -10.34
N LEU A 112 -14.96 10.03 -10.19
CA LEU A 112 -13.90 11.00 -10.53
C LEU A 112 -13.68 11.13 -12.04
N LYS A 113 -13.93 10.08 -12.81
CA LYS A 113 -13.85 10.04 -14.29
C LYS A 113 -12.51 10.56 -14.86
N ASN A 114 -11.40 10.20 -14.21
CA ASN A 114 -10.07 10.65 -14.63
C ASN A 114 -9.58 9.86 -15.87
N PRO A 115 -9.41 10.50 -17.06
CA PRO A 115 -9.04 9.78 -18.28
C PRO A 115 -7.61 9.21 -18.24
N GLU A 116 -6.71 9.80 -17.47
CA GLU A 116 -5.35 9.30 -17.34
C GLU A 116 -5.30 7.98 -16.58
N VAL A 117 -6.26 7.73 -15.67
CA VAL A 117 -6.41 6.43 -15.00
C VAL A 117 -6.73 5.34 -16.01
N LEU A 118 -7.73 5.57 -16.88
CA LEU A 118 -8.10 4.61 -17.94
C LEU A 118 -6.92 4.28 -18.85
N LYS A 119 -6.14 5.29 -19.23
CA LYS A 119 -4.96 5.11 -20.07
C LYS A 119 -3.90 4.22 -19.40
N ARG A 120 -3.62 4.45 -18.11
CA ARG A 120 -2.66 3.62 -17.35
C ARG A 120 -3.15 2.19 -17.19
N LEU A 121 -4.40 1.98 -16.80
CA LEU A 121 -4.98 0.63 -16.66
C LEU A 121 -4.95 -0.15 -17.97
N LYS A 122 -5.32 0.49 -19.10
CA LYS A 122 -5.25 -0.12 -20.44
C LYS A 122 -3.81 -0.48 -20.85
N ALA A 123 -2.82 0.32 -20.42
CA ALA A 123 -1.42 0.02 -20.68
C ALA A 123 -0.96 -1.25 -19.92
N GLU A 124 -1.32 -1.40 -18.64
CA GLU A 124 -0.96 -2.61 -17.87
C GLU A 124 -1.60 -3.88 -18.46
N ILE A 125 -2.85 -3.82 -18.91
CA ILE A 125 -3.52 -4.96 -19.59
C ILE A 125 -2.76 -5.34 -20.86
N LYS A 126 -2.36 -4.36 -21.66
CA LYS A 126 -1.60 -4.61 -22.90
C LYS A 126 -0.26 -5.30 -22.61
N GLU A 127 0.43 -4.88 -21.56
CA GLU A 127 1.69 -5.53 -21.15
C GLU A 127 1.46 -6.96 -20.64
N MET A 128 0.35 -7.22 -19.91
CA MET A 128 -0.03 -8.58 -19.49
C MET A 128 -0.23 -9.53 -20.70
N GLN A 129 -0.73 -9.02 -21.82
CA GLN A 129 -0.96 -9.82 -23.04
C GLN A 129 0.33 -10.16 -23.79
N ILE A 130 1.36 -9.32 -23.68
CA ILE A 130 2.58 -9.42 -24.48
C ILE A 130 3.69 -10.17 -23.75
N GLN A 131 3.75 -10.12 -22.41
CA GLN A 131 4.90 -10.55 -21.61
C GLN A 131 4.62 -11.82 -20.79
N GLU A 132 5.68 -12.63 -20.58
CA GLU A 132 5.67 -13.80 -19.68
C GLU A 132 5.51 -13.42 -18.18
N LYS A 133 5.67 -12.13 -17.79
CA LYS A 133 5.61 -11.65 -16.40
C LYS A 133 4.23 -11.15 -16.02
N THR A 134 3.23 -11.97 -16.13
CA THR A 134 1.84 -11.64 -15.87
C THR A 134 1.61 -11.15 -14.42
N ALA A 135 2.27 -11.76 -13.44
CA ALA A 135 2.10 -11.41 -12.02
C ALA A 135 2.54 -9.98 -11.67
N GLU A 136 3.60 -9.46 -12.30
CA GLU A 136 4.05 -8.08 -12.05
C GLU A 136 3.07 -7.06 -12.62
N HIS A 137 2.56 -7.29 -13.83
CA HIS A 137 1.59 -6.40 -14.47
C HIS A 137 0.22 -6.47 -13.80
N ASP A 138 -0.21 -7.65 -13.36
CA ASP A 138 -1.38 -7.82 -12.51
C ASP A 138 -1.27 -6.97 -11.23
N ARG A 139 -0.17 -7.06 -10.50
CA ARG A 139 0.09 -6.24 -9.32
C ARG A 139 0.02 -4.75 -9.64
N ARG A 140 0.63 -4.30 -10.74
CA ARG A 140 0.59 -2.90 -11.18
C ARG A 140 -0.82 -2.45 -11.54
N PHE A 141 -1.58 -3.28 -12.22
CA PHE A 141 -2.98 -3.01 -12.53
C PHE A 141 -3.78 -2.73 -11.26
N HIS A 142 -3.70 -3.61 -10.26
CA HIS A 142 -4.39 -3.44 -8.99
C HIS A 142 -3.91 -2.20 -8.22
N GLN A 143 -2.63 -1.88 -8.25
CA GLN A 143 -2.10 -0.65 -7.68
C GLN A 143 -2.66 0.60 -8.37
N GLU A 144 -2.73 0.62 -9.69
CA GLU A 144 -3.32 1.73 -10.43
C GLU A 144 -4.83 1.87 -10.16
N LEU A 145 -5.55 0.75 -10.06
CA LEU A 145 -6.97 0.75 -9.72
C LEU A 145 -7.22 1.35 -8.32
N ILE A 146 -6.41 0.97 -7.34
CA ILE A 146 -6.49 1.52 -5.97
C ILE A 146 -6.18 3.02 -5.95
N ARG A 147 -5.15 3.46 -6.69
CA ARG A 147 -4.78 4.89 -6.80
C ARG A 147 -5.86 5.72 -7.47
N ALA A 148 -6.62 5.11 -8.37
CA ALA A 148 -7.74 5.75 -9.05
C ALA A 148 -8.85 6.23 -8.10
N GLY A 149 -8.95 5.67 -6.91
CA GLY A 149 -9.87 6.10 -5.85
C GLY A 149 -9.42 7.34 -5.09
N GLU A 150 -8.21 7.89 -5.35
CA GLU A 150 -7.63 9.10 -4.72
C GLU A 150 -7.61 9.09 -3.18
N ASN A 151 -7.59 7.89 -2.57
CA ASN A 151 -7.54 7.72 -1.12
C ASN A 151 -6.17 7.15 -0.70
N GLN A 152 -5.30 8.01 -0.15
CA GLN A 152 -3.93 7.64 0.23
C GLN A 152 -3.86 6.57 1.33
N LEU A 153 -4.83 6.54 2.25
CA LEU A 153 -4.87 5.51 3.28
C LEU A 153 -5.22 4.15 2.68
N LEU A 154 -6.16 4.13 1.72
CA LEU A 154 -6.54 2.95 0.97
C LEU A 154 -5.33 2.38 0.19
N VAL A 155 -4.57 3.26 -0.48
CA VAL A 155 -3.32 2.91 -1.17
C VAL A 155 -2.32 2.28 -0.19
N ALA A 156 -2.06 2.91 0.96
CA ALA A 156 -1.09 2.43 1.94
C ALA A 156 -1.46 1.04 2.49
N VAL A 157 -2.74 0.81 2.81
CA VAL A 157 -3.21 -0.50 3.29
C VAL A 157 -3.09 -1.55 2.19
N MET A 158 -3.54 -1.25 0.97
CA MET A 158 -3.46 -2.19 -0.15
C MET A 158 -2.02 -2.58 -0.51
N GLU A 159 -1.10 -1.62 -0.56
CA GLU A 159 0.32 -1.89 -0.80
C GLU A 159 0.93 -2.80 0.28
N SER A 160 0.53 -2.59 1.54
CA SER A 160 0.97 -3.43 2.67
C SER A 160 0.46 -4.88 2.57
N LEU A 161 -0.75 -5.08 2.06
CA LEU A 161 -1.34 -6.40 1.87
C LEU A 161 -0.82 -7.09 0.61
N SER A 162 -0.57 -6.35 -0.47
CA SER A 162 -0.13 -6.90 -1.75
C SER A 162 1.23 -7.60 -1.65
N GLY A 163 2.16 -7.04 -0.86
CA GLY A 163 3.47 -7.65 -0.64
C GLY A 163 3.44 -9.00 0.09
N LEU A 164 2.32 -9.31 0.78
CA LEU A 164 2.16 -10.58 1.50
C LEU A 164 1.70 -11.73 0.61
N CYS A 165 1.13 -11.43 -0.54
CA CYS A 165 0.47 -12.40 -1.42
C CYS A 165 1.22 -12.61 -2.74
N GLU A 166 2.44 -12.07 -2.90
CA GLU A 166 3.16 -12.12 -4.17
C GLU A 166 3.45 -13.56 -4.63
N GLU A 167 3.87 -14.43 -3.71
CA GLU A 167 4.18 -15.83 -4.02
C GLU A 167 2.90 -16.63 -4.34
N GLU A 168 1.84 -16.42 -3.54
CA GLU A 168 0.55 -17.09 -3.71
C GLU A 168 -0.14 -16.64 -5.00
N ILE A 169 -0.12 -15.34 -5.31
CA ILE A 169 -0.70 -14.82 -6.56
C ILE A 169 0.06 -15.38 -7.78
N ALA A 170 1.39 -15.41 -7.72
CA ALA A 170 2.21 -15.98 -8.79
C ALA A 170 1.89 -17.47 -9.00
N HIS A 171 1.66 -18.24 -7.93
CA HIS A 171 1.26 -19.64 -8.01
C HIS A 171 -0.12 -19.78 -8.67
N VAL A 172 -1.12 -19.03 -8.22
CA VAL A 172 -2.48 -19.02 -8.78
C VAL A 172 -2.47 -18.70 -10.28
N GLN A 173 -1.68 -17.68 -10.68
CA GLN A 173 -1.61 -17.28 -12.09
C GLN A 173 -0.89 -18.28 -12.99
N ASN A 174 0.10 -19.00 -12.46
CA ASN A 174 0.80 -20.05 -13.20
C ASN A 174 -0.08 -21.29 -13.45
N GLU A 175 -1.01 -21.58 -12.54
CA GLU A 175 -1.94 -22.71 -12.70
C GLU A 175 -3.13 -22.37 -13.62
N ALA A 176 -3.51 -21.09 -13.68
CA ALA A 176 -4.63 -20.62 -14.51
C ALA A 176 -4.15 -20.17 -15.90
N LYS A 177 -4.91 -20.50 -16.95
CA LYS A 177 -4.63 -20.01 -18.30
C LYS A 177 -4.70 -18.47 -18.33
N ASN A 178 -3.68 -17.81 -18.85
CA ASN A 178 -3.53 -16.35 -18.91
C ASN A 178 -4.71 -15.60 -19.55
N GLU A 179 -5.37 -16.19 -20.55
CA GLU A 179 -6.46 -15.56 -21.30
C GLU A 179 -7.63 -15.11 -20.41
N ASP A 180 -8.00 -15.91 -19.40
CA ASP A 180 -9.09 -15.60 -18.50
C ASP A 180 -8.81 -14.39 -17.60
N TRP A 181 -7.54 -14.21 -17.17
CA TRP A 181 -7.15 -13.10 -16.31
C TRP A 181 -7.19 -11.77 -17.06
N CYS A 182 -6.62 -11.73 -18.26
CA CYS A 182 -6.65 -10.53 -19.10
C CYS A 182 -8.10 -10.10 -19.40
N GLN A 183 -8.97 -11.06 -19.72
CA GLN A 183 -10.39 -10.77 -19.98
C GLN A 183 -11.10 -10.15 -18.76
N ILE A 184 -10.84 -10.66 -17.55
CA ILE A 184 -11.43 -10.10 -16.33
C ILE A 184 -10.98 -8.64 -16.13
N HIS A 185 -9.70 -8.35 -16.29
CA HIS A 185 -9.17 -7.00 -16.18
C HIS A 185 -9.72 -6.05 -17.25
N GLU A 186 -9.84 -6.51 -18.50
CA GLU A 186 -10.49 -5.75 -19.59
C GLU A 186 -11.92 -5.36 -19.24
N GLU A 187 -12.69 -6.30 -18.70
CA GLU A 187 -14.08 -6.04 -18.33
C GLU A 187 -14.22 -5.07 -17.15
N ILE A 188 -13.27 -5.07 -16.20
CA ILE A 188 -13.20 -4.05 -15.15
C ILE A 188 -12.96 -2.67 -15.76
N VAL A 189 -12.02 -2.55 -16.69
CA VAL A 189 -11.69 -1.27 -17.35
C VAL A 189 -12.82 -0.80 -18.25
N ASN A 190 -13.46 -1.69 -18.99
CA ASN A 190 -14.62 -1.37 -19.81
C ASN A 190 -15.77 -0.83 -18.96
N ALA A 191 -16.04 -1.46 -17.80
CA ALA A 191 -17.05 -0.99 -16.87
C ALA A 191 -16.70 0.39 -16.28
N LEU A 192 -15.41 0.66 -16.01
CA LEU A 192 -14.95 1.97 -15.56
C LEU A 192 -15.17 3.04 -16.64
N GLU A 193 -14.84 2.75 -17.90
CA GLU A 193 -15.03 3.63 -19.06
C GLU A 193 -16.50 3.93 -19.32
N GLU A 194 -17.35 2.91 -19.21
CA GLU A 194 -18.82 3.02 -19.32
C GLU A 194 -19.46 3.77 -18.13
N GLY A 195 -18.74 3.92 -17.01
CA GLY A 195 -19.30 4.42 -15.75
C GLY A 195 -20.28 3.44 -15.09
N ASN A 196 -20.18 2.15 -15.41
CA ASN A 196 -21.08 1.11 -14.94
C ASN A 196 -20.59 0.45 -13.67
N MET A 197 -21.02 0.99 -12.51
CA MET A 197 -20.61 0.52 -11.20
C MET A 197 -20.96 -0.95 -10.97
N GLU A 198 -22.16 -1.37 -11.32
CA GLU A 198 -22.65 -2.74 -11.07
C GLU A 198 -21.81 -3.78 -11.83
N LYS A 199 -21.58 -3.52 -13.12
CA LYS A 199 -20.73 -4.35 -13.98
C LYS A 199 -19.31 -4.46 -13.41
N GLY A 200 -18.70 -3.34 -13.05
CA GLY A 200 -17.33 -3.33 -12.52
C GLY A 200 -17.19 -4.07 -11.19
N LEU A 201 -18.12 -3.83 -10.24
CA LEU A 201 -18.13 -4.55 -8.97
C LEU A 201 -18.35 -6.06 -9.14
N LYS A 202 -19.13 -6.48 -10.15
CA LYS A 202 -19.31 -7.89 -10.50
C LYS A 202 -17.98 -8.51 -10.98
N TRP A 203 -17.24 -7.81 -11.86
CA TRP A 203 -16.00 -8.33 -12.40
C TRP A 203 -14.86 -8.34 -11.37
N ILE A 204 -14.79 -7.34 -10.47
CA ILE A 204 -13.86 -7.36 -9.33
C ILE A 204 -14.16 -8.56 -8.41
N ARG A 205 -15.43 -8.82 -8.10
CA ARG A 205 -15.81 -10.02 -7.32
C ARG A 205 -15.35 -11.29 -8.03
N ARG A 206 -15.62 -11.45 -9.32
CA ARG A 206 -15.20 -12.62 -10.10
C ARG A 206 -13.69 -12.83 -10.09
N HIS A 207 -12.92 -11.74 -10.17
CA HIS A 207 -11.45 -11.81 -10.07
C HIS A 207 -11.01 -12.45 -8.75
N TYR A 208 -11.53 -11.95 -7.63
CA TYR A 208 -11.18 -12.47 -6.30
C TYR A 208 -11.77 -13.85 -6.00
N ASP A 209 -12.96 -14.17 -6.47
CA ASP A 209 -13.54 -15.51 -6.34
C ASP A 209 -12.65 -16.55 -7.04
N LYS A 210 -12.09 -16.22 -8.20
CA LYS A 210 -11.14 -17.09 -8.91
C LYS A 210 -9.83 -17.30 -8.13
N ILE A 211 -9.33 -16.27 -7.45
CA ILE A 211 -8.18 -16.39 -6.53
C ILE A 211 -8.54 -17.30 -5.35
N ASP A 212 -9.67 -17.04 -4.71
CA ASP A 212 -10.13 -17.77 -3.51
C ASP A 212 -10.38 -19.25 -3.80
N ASP A 213 -10.86 -19.59 -5.02
CA ASP A 213 -11.10 -20.98 -5.45
C ASP A 213 -9.80 -21.75 -5.68
N THR A 214 -8.71 -21.07 -6.06
CA THR A 214 -7.39 -21.69 -6.29
C THR A 214 -6.58 -21.79 -4.99
N LEU A 215 -6.81 -20.91 -4.02
CA LEU A 215 -6.22 -20.98 -2.68
C LEU A 215 -6.90 -22.08 -1.82
N ILE A 216 -6.87 -23.34 -2.29
CA ILE A 216 -7.34 -24.50 -1.53
C ILE A 216 -6.23 -24.91 -0.57
N PHE A 217 -6.36 -24.58 0.72
CA PHE A 217 -5.56 -25.15 1.82
C PHE A 217 -6.48 -25.84 2.80
#